data_81a7ad001c3a951ce9f60ac9479b9eaf
#
_entry.id   81a7ad001c3a951ce9f60ac9479b9eaf
#
_cell.length_a   1.000
_cell.length_b   1.000
_cell.length_c   1.000
_cell.angle_alpha   90.00
_cell.angle_beta   90.00
_cell.angle_gamma   90.00
#
_symmetry.space_group_name_H-M   'P 1'
#
loop_
_entity.id
_entity.type
_entity.pdbx_description
1 polymer ?
#
loop_
_entity_poly.entity_id
_entity_poly.type
_entity_poly.pdbx_seq_one_letter_code
_entity_poly.pdbx_strand_id
1 'polypeptide(L)'
;MELKPEEITKIIRSQIKNYENRLETSEVGTIILVGDGIARASGLDTCMANELVEFENGEYGMALNLEEDSVSIVILGSDAELHEGSTVKRTGRVVSVPVGEAMIGRVVNALGQPIDGKGAIDTKQTRPIESPAPGIIERKGVSVPLQTGIKAIDSMIPIGRGQRELIIGDRQTGKTTLAVDTIINQRGKDVICIYVAIGQKNSTVVQLVEQLTHAGAMDYTIVVSATASELAPMQYIAPYSGCAMGEYFMAQGKDVLVVYDDLSKHAVAYRALSLLIRRPPGREAYPGDVFYLHSRLLERAARMAPEYGGGSLTALPIIETQAGDVSAYIPTNVISITDGQIFLETELFHSGVMPAVSAWVADRTACNARSTASACRALVSSCPCAVWPVG
;
A
#
# COMPACT_ATOMS: atom_id res chain seq x y z
N MET A 1 -45.52 -49.98 7.76
CA MET A 1 -44.16 -50.58 7.79
C MET A 1 -43.51 -50.06 9.06
N GLU A 2 -43.48 -50.84 10.13
CA GLU A 2 -42.81 -50.46 11.38
C GLU A 2 -41.31 -50.69 11.23
N LEU A 3 -40.53 -49.63 11.29
CA LEU A 3 -39.07 -49.74 11.28
C LEU A 3 -38.59 -50.45 12.55
N LYS A 4 -37.83 -51.49 12.42
CA LYS A 4 -37.26 -52.22 13.57
C LYS A 4 -36.26 -51.32 14.33
N PRO A 5 -36.19 -51.41 15.68
CA PRO A 5 -35.28 -50.59 16.48
C PRO A 5 -33.81 -50.59 16.04
N GLU A 6 -33.37 -51.71 15.47
CA GLU A 6 -32.01 -51.90 14.92
C GLU A 6 -31.76 -51.10 13.65
N GLU A 7 -32.78 -50.89 12.81
CA GLU A 7 -32.68 -50.06 11.58
C GLU A 7 -32.62 -48.58 11.92
N ILE A 8 -33.40 -48.14 12.94
CA ILE A 8 -33.35 -46.76 13.46
C ILE A 8 -31.97 -46.46 14.05
N THR A 9 -31.40 -47.41 14.81
CA THR A 9 -30.06 -47.27 15.37
C THR A 9 -28.96 -47.21 14.31
N LYS A 10 -29.10 -47.96 13.20
CA LYS A 10 -28.18 -47.89 12.05
C LYS A 10 -28.29 -46.54 11.31
N ILE A 11 -29.51 -46.04 11.11
CA ILE A 11 -29.74 -44.75 10.46
C ILE A 11 -29.14 -43.60 11.30
N ILE A 12 -29.39 -43.61 12.64
CA ILE A 12 -28.83 -42.64 13.56
C ILE A 12 -27.28 -42.68 13.57
N ARG A 13 -26.71 -43.91 13.63
CA ARG A 13 -25.24 -44.04 13.55
C ARG A 13 -24.66 -43.59 12.21
N SER A 14 -25.36 -43.84 11.10
CA SER A 14 -24.91 -43.35 9.80
C SER A 14 -25.02 -41.80 9.69
N GLN A 15 -26.06 -41.22 10.28
CA GLN A 15 -26.22 -39.77 10.33
C GLN A 15 -25.18 -39.10 11.26
N ILE A 16 -24.87 -39.69 12.41
CA ILE A 16 -23.81 -39.21 13.31
C ILE A 16 -22.45 -39.33 12.61
N LYS A 17 -22.17 -40.41 11.93
CA LYS A 17 -20.93 -40.60 11.18
C LYS A 17 -20.79 -39.62 10.00
N ASN A 18 -21.89 -39.31 9.33
CA ASN A 18 -21.95 -38.27 8.31
C ASN A 18 -21.87 -36.85 8.91
N TYR A 19 -22.29 -36.65 10.18
CA TYR A 19 -22.16 -35.42 10.90
C TYR A 19 -20.70 -35.17 11.35
N GLU A 20 -19.99 -36.22 11.78
CA GLU A 20 -18.53 -36.11 12.06
C GLU A 20 -17.73 -35.86 10.78
N ASN A 21 -18.12 -36.44 9.64
CA ASN A 21 -17.51 -36.09 8.35
C ASN A 21 -17.84 -34.64 7.88
N ARG A 22 -18.94 -34.05 8.37
CA ARG A 22 -19.25 -32.63 8.13
C ARG A 22 -18.38 -31.66 8.97
N LEU A 23 -17.81 -32.12 10.08
CA LEU A 23 -16.86 -31.35 10.88
C LEU A 23 -15.49 -31.19 10.18
N GLU A 24 -15.14 -32.08 9.27
CA GLU A 24 -13.98 -31.91 8.38
C GLU A 24 -14.26 -30.99 7.18
N THR A 25 -15.51 -30.61 6.93
CA THR A 25 -15.93 -29.69 5.86
C THR A 25 -16.15 -28.25 6.31
N SER A 26 -15.66 -27.85 7.50
CA SER A 26 -15.74 -26.47 7.99
C SER A 26 -14.86 -25.46 7.20
N GLU A 27 -14.19 -25.92 6.15
CA GLU A 27 -13.35 -25.10 5.28
C GLU A 27 -14.09 -24.61 4.01
N VAL A 28 -15.36 -25.00 3.82
CA VAL A 28 -16.16 -24.62 2.64
C VAL A 28 -17.41 -23.90 3.09
N GLY A 29 -17.57 -22.68 2.61
CA GLY A 29 -18.77 -21.86 2.78
C GLY A 29 -19.58 -21.74 1.51
N THR A 30 -20.78 -21.17 1.63
CA THR A 30 -21.68 -20.89 0.51
C THR A 30 -21.93 -19.39 0.41
N ILE A 31 -21.87 -18.84 -0.79
CA ILE A 31 -22.16 -17.43 -1.05
C ILE A 31 -23.66 -17.18 -0.89
N ILE A 32 -24.00 -16.23 -0.02
CA ILE A 32 -25.38 -15.78 0.24
C ILE A 32 -25.74 -14.60 -0.66
N LEU A 33 -24.75 -13.75 -0.95
CA LEU A 33 -24.91 -12.52 -1.73
C LEU A 33 -23.59 -12.19 -2.44
N VAL A 34 -23.67 -11.79 -3.69
CA VAL A 34 -22.52 -11.30 -4.48
C VAL A 34 -22.92 -10.07 -5.28
N GLY A 35 -22.01 -9.10 -5.39
CA GLY A 35 -22.18 -7.91 -6.22
C GLY A 35 -21.15 -6.83 -5.87
N ASP A 36 -20.83 -6.02 -6.88
CA ASP A 36 -19.93 -4.86 -6.75
C ASP A 36 -18.54 -5.18 -6.16
N GLY A 37 -18.00 -6.39 -6.45
CA GLY A 37 -16.70 -6.82 -5.96
C GLY A 37 -16.70 -7.33 -4.52
N ILE A 38 -17.88 -7.59 -3.94
CA ILE A 38 -18.03 -8.16 -2.59
C ILE A 38 -18.89 -9.41 -2.65
N ALA A 39 -18.51 -10.42 -1.88
CA ALA A 39 -19.31 -11.60 -1.60
C ALA A 39 -19.58 -11.71 -0.10
N ARG A 40 -20.76 -12.16 0.28
CA ARG A 40 -21.07 -12.55 1.65
C ARG A 40 -21.30 -14.05 1.67
N ALA A 41 -20.57 -14.76 2.52
CA ALA A 41 -20.65 -16.22 2.60
C ALA A 41 -21.00 -16.68 4.02
N SER A 42 -21.70 -17.81 4.13
CA SER A 42 -21.97 -18.52 5.40
C SER A 42 -21.16 -19.80 5.48
N GLY A 43 -21.01 -20.37 6.66
CA GLY A 43 -20.32 -21.65 6.88
C GLY A 43 -18.80 -21.55 6.91
N LEU A 44 -18.26 -20.35 7.14
CA LEU A 44 -16.82 -20.08 7.31
C LEU A 44 -16.50 -19.70 8.76
N ASP A 45 -17.01 -20.45 9.72
CA ASP A 45 -17.01 -20.08 11.16
C ASP A 45 -15.61 -19.92 11.75
N THR A 46 -14.61 -20.57 11.18
CA THR A 46 -13.22 -20.52 11.64
C THR A 46 -12.33 -19.62 10.79
N CYS A 47 -12.92 -18.81 9.88
CA CYS A 47 -12.17 -17.90 9.00
C CYS A 47 -11.49 -16.79 9.80
N MET A 48 -10.25 -16.48 9.40
CA MET A 48 -9.47 -15.39 10.00
C MET A 48 -9.70 -14.08 9.26
N ALA A 49 -9.55 -12.97 9.96
CA ALA A 49 -9.52 -11.65 9.31
C ALA A 49 -8.33 -11.56 8.34
N ASN A 50 -8.55 -10.99 7.16
CA ASN A 50 -7.59 -10.91 6.06
C ASN A 50 -7.13 -12.27 5.51
N GLU A 51 -7.89 -13.35 5.78
CA GLU A 51 -7.63 -14.65 5.19
C GLU A 51 -7.94 -14.63 3.70
N LEU A 52 -7.06 -15.25 2.91
CA LEU A 52 -7.29 -15.51 1.50
C LEU A 52 -8.29 -16.68 1.37
N VAL A 53 -9.32 -16.48 0.59
CA VAL A 53 -10.30 -17.52 0.25
C VAL A 53 -10.32 -17.74 -1.26
N GLU A 54 -10.65 -18.93 -1.69
CA GLU A 54 -10.73 -19.34 -3.09
C GLU A 54 -12.18 -19.61 -3.46
N PHE A 55 -12.65 -18.99 -4.53
CA PHE A 55 -13.96 -19.22 -5.09
C PHE A 55 -13.97 -20.39 -6.08
N GLU A 56 -15.15 -20.91 -6.39
CA GLU A 56 -15.36 -22.05 -7.29
C GLU A 56 -14.80 -21.81 -8.71
N ASN A 57 -14.81 -20.57 -9.18
CA ASN A 57 -14.25 -20.16 -10.47
C ASN A 57 -12.71 -20.01 -10.46
N GLY A 58 -12.02 -20.28 -9.35
CA GLY A 58 -10.58 -20.11 -9.18
C GLY A 58 -10.12 -18.69 -8.87
N GLU A 59 -11.04 -17.74 -8.74
CA GLU A 59 -10.73 -16.40 -8.28
C GLU A 59 -10.51 -16.37 -6.76
N TYR A 60 -9.79 -15.35 -6.29
CA TYR A 60 -9.48 -15.20 -4.88
C TYR A 60 -10.28 -14.07 -4.24
N GLY A 61 -10.51 -14.21 -2.95
CA GLY A 61 -11.11 -13.17 -2.12
C GLY A 61 -10.34 -13.00 -0.82
N MET A 62 -10.61 -11.88 -0.15
CA MET A 62 -10.07 -11.59 1.19
C MET A 62 -11.22 -11.41 2.17
N ALA A 63 -11.20 -12.16 3.27
CA ALA A 63 -12.16 -12.01 4.36
C ALA A 63 -11.89 -10.70 5.10
N LEU A 64 -12.83 -9.73 5.02
CA LEU A 64 -12.64 -8.41 5.57
C LEU A 64 -13.46 -8.13 6.83
N ASN A 65 -14.70 -8.67 6.91
CA ASN A 65 -15.57 -8.51 8.05
C ASN A 65 -16.11 -9.87 8.47
N LEU A 66 -15.91 -10.23 9.73
CA LEU A 66 -16.35 -11.49 10.32
C LEU A 66 -17.57 -11.17 11.22
N GLU A 67 -18.72 -11.68 10.83
CA GLU A 67 -19.97 -11.59 11.57
C GLU A 67 -20.33 -12.97 12.16
N GLU A 68 -21.26 -13.05 13.08
CA GLU A 68 -21.62 -14.30 13.76
C GLU A 68 -22.08 -15.40 12.79
N ASP A 69 -22.90 -15.04 11.79
CA ASP A 69 -23.49 -15.97 10.84
C ASP A 69 -22.92 -15.87 9.42
N SER A 70 -22.04 -14.92 9.15
CA SER A 70 -21.53 -14.66 7.80
C SER A 70 -20.17 -13.98 7.79
N VAL A 71 -19.45 -14.14 6.68
CA VAL A 71 -18.19 -13.48 6.41
C VAL A 71 -18.35 -12.61 5.17
N SER A 72 -18.00 -11.32 5.28
CA SER A 72 -17.92 -10.41 4.14
C SER A 72 -16.56 -10.53 3.50
N ILE A 73 -16.55 -10.94 2.23
CA ILE A 73 -15.35 -11.22 1.45
C ILE A 73 -15.25 -10.20 0.33
N VAL A 74 -14.08 -9.62 0.19
CA VAL A 74 -13.73 -8.71 -0.89
C VAL A 74 -13.11 -9.52 -2.01
N ILE A 75 -13.68 -9.45 -3.22
CA ILE A 75 -13.22 -10.22 -4.38
C ILE A 75 -11.98 -9.55 -4.97
N LEU A 76 -10.91 -10.32 -5.14
CA LEU A 76 -9.61 -9.85 -5.66
C LEU A 76 -9.43 -10.14 -7.17
N GLY A 77 -10.52 -10.32 -7.88
CA GLY A 77 -10.55 -10.65 -9.30
C GLY A 77 -11.91 -10.28 -9.91
N SER A 78 -12.36 -11.02 -10.92
CA SER A 78 -13.67 -10.80 -11.55
C SER A 78 -14.78 -11.45 -10.74
N ASP A 79 -15.88 -10.74 -10.56
CA ASP A 79 -17.11 -11.24 -9.95
C ASP A 79 -18.12 -11.79 -10.97
N ALA A 80 -17.81 -11.72 -12.28
CA ALA A 80 -18.75 -11.99 -13.37
C ALA A 80 -19.34 -13.41 -13.39
N GLU A 81 -18.61 -14.40 -12.86
CA GLU A 81 -19.03 -15.80 -12.85
C GLU A 81 -19.53 -16.28 -11.48
N LEU A 82 -19.49 -15.39 -10.48
CA LEU A 82 -19.91 -15.72 -9.13
C LEU A 82 -21.41 -15.43 -8.97
N HIS A 83 -22.12 -16.36 -8.30
CA HIS A 83 -23.55 -16.23 -8.04
C HIS A 83 -23.90 -16.74 -6.63
N GLU A 84 -25.09 -16.40 -6.18
CA GLU A 84 -25.63 -16.93 -4.93
C GLU A 84 -25.70 -18.46 -4.99
N GLY A 85 -25.19 -19.14 -3.97
CA GLY A 85 -25.07 -20.60 -3.92
C GLY A 85 -23.72 -21.15 -4.36
N SER A 86 -22.86 -20.35 -5.01
CA SER A 86 -21.49 -20.77 -5.33
C SER A 86 -20.69 -21.09 -4.08
N THR A 87 -19.71 -21.99 -4.20
CA THR A 87 -18.87 -22.40 -3.07
C THR A 87 -17.64 -21.52 -2.91
N VAL A 88 -17.25 -21.31 -1.65
CA VAL A 88 -16.02 -20.60 -1.29
C VAL A 88 -15.22 -21.44 -0.29
N LYS A 89 -13.92 -21.60 -0.54
CA LYS A 89 -13.01 -22.40 0.28
C LYS A 89 -12.04 -21.52 1.03
N ARG A 90 -11.78 -21.85 2.28
CA ARG A 90 -10.69 -21.26 3.04
C ARG A 90 -9.35 -21.80 2.56
N THR A 91 -8.34 -20.91 2.56
CA THR A 91 -6.97 -21.32 2.26
C THR A 91 -6.11 -21.49 3.52
N GLY A 92 -6.59 -21.01 4.68
CA GLY A 92 -5.82 -20.98 5.93
C GLY A 92 -4.61 -20.03 5.88
N ARG A 93 -4.52 -19.16 4.87
CA ARG A 93 -3.42 -18.23 4.66
C ARG A 93 -3.94 -16.81 4.56
N VAL A 94 -3.21 -15.87 5.14
CA VAL A 94 -3.47 -14.44 4.94
C VAL A 94 -3.01 -14.01 3.54
N VAL A 95 -3.66 -12.99 2.99
CA VAL A 95 -3.28 -12.43 1.68
C VAL A 95 -1.81 -12.05 1.69
N SER A 96 -1.06 -12.61 0.75
CA SER A 96 0.38 -12.45 0.65
C SER A 96 0.79 -12.14 -0.78
N VAL A 97 1.89 -11.42 -0.94
CA VAL A 97 2.46 -11.08 -2.25
C VAL A 97 3.84 -11.72 -2.43
N PRO A 98 4.21 -12.06 -3.68
CA PRO A 98 5.56 -12.50 -3.98
C PRO A 98 6.56 -11.38 -3.72
N VAL A 99 7.71 -11.74 -3.19
CA VAL A 99 8.81 -10.82 -2.87
C VAL A 99 10.13 -11.41 -3.34
N GLY A 100 11.12 -10.58 -3.58
CA GLY A 100 12.45 -11.01 -3.99
C GLY A 100 13.09 -10.09 -5.00
N GLU A 101 14.37 -10.33 -5.31
CA GLU A 101 15.11 -9.53 -6.31
C GLU A 101 14.54 -9.69 -7.72
N ALA A 102 13.88 -10.82 -8.03
CA ALA A 102 13.20 -11.06 -9.30
C ALA A 102 12.03 -10.07 -9.57
N MET A 103 11.57 -9.35 -8.56
CA MET A 103 10.55 -8.30 -8.70
C MET A 103 11.12 -6.98 -9.23
N ILE A 104 12.42 -6.75 -9.10
CA ILE A 104 13.07 -5.51 -9.56
C ILE A 104 12.98 -5.44 -11.09
N GLY A 105 12.63 -4.27 -11.61
CA GLY A 105 12.46 -4.04 -13.06
C GLY A 105 11.11 -4.51 -13.61
N ARG A 106 10.19 -4.98 -12.76
CA ARG A 106 8.89 -5.50 -13.16
C ARG A 106 7.76 -4.52 -12.85
N VAL A 107 6.72 -4.63 -13.66
CA VAL A 107 5.42 -3.96 -13.42
C VAL A 107 4.42 -5.04 -13.05
N VAL A 108 3.83 -4.91 -11.86
CA VAL A 108 2.94 -5.92 -11.28
C VAL A 108 1.62 -5.30 -10.82
N ASN A 109 0.59 -6.14 -10.72
CA ASN A 109 -0.68 -5.74 -10.11
C ASN A 109 -0.58 -5.74 -8.57
N ALA A 110 -1.69 -5.42 -7.90
CA ALA A 110 -1.76 -5.38 -6.44
C ALA A 110 -1.52 -6.75 -5.75
N LEU A 111 -1.67 -7.86 -6.47
CA LEU A 111 -1.35 -9.22 -5.99
C LEU A 111 0.09 -9.65 -6.30
N GLY A 112 0.88 -8.79 -6.94
CA GLY A 112 2.25 -9.10 -7.36
C GLY A 112 2.35 -9.93 -8.63
N GLN A 113 1.26 -10.10 -9.38
CA GLN A 113 1.27 -10.77 -10.67
C GLN A 113 1.81 -9.82 -11.75
N PRO A 114 2.68 -10.30 -12.66
CA PRO A 114 3.27 -9.46 -13.69
C PRO A 114 2.23 -9.04 -14.75
N ILE A 115 2.23 -7.75 -15.08
CA ILE A 115 1.39 -7.15 -16.13
C ILE A 115 2.22 -6.52 -17.26
N ASP A 116 3.53 -6.68 -17.23
CA ASP A 116 4.50 -6.08 -18.15
C ASP A 116 4.79 -6.93 -19.41
N GLY A 117 4.14 -8.07 -19.56
CA GLY A 117 4.36 -8.98 -20.70
C GLY A 117 5.72 -9.71 -20.70
N LYS A 118 6.55 -9.55 -19.67
CA LYS A 118 7.88 -10.18 -19.57
C LYS A 118 7.84 -11.62 -19.02
N GLY A 119 6.68 -12.25 -18.94
CA GLY A 119 6.48 -13.59 -18.41
C GLY A 119 6.42 -13.68 -16.89
N ALA A 120 6.25 -14.90 -16.38
CA ALA A 120 6.12 -15.17 -14.95
C ALA A 120 7.36 -14.74 -14.15
N ILE A 121 7.15 -14.34 -12.90
CA ILE A 121 8.23 -13.98 -11.98
C ILE A 121 8.60 -15.24 -11.19
N ASP A 122 9.85 -15.67 -11.30
CA ASP A 122 10.34 -16.85 -10.56
C ASP A 122 10.76 -16.41 -9.14
N THR A 123 9.83 -16.46 -8.22
CA THR A 123 10.09 -16.27 -6.80
C THR A 123 9.28 -17.26 -5.96
N LYS A 124 9.93 -17.87 -4.98
CA LYS A 124 9.30 -18.79 -4.03
C LYS A 124 8.96 -18.12 -2.70
N GLN A 125 9.40 -16.87 -2.51
CA GLN A 125 9.22 -16.15 -1.27
C GLN A 125 7.96 -15.28 -1.35
N THR A 126 7.14 -15.35 -0.33
CA THR A 126 5.96 -14.53 -0.18
C THR A 126 5.99 -13.80 1.17
N ARG A 127 5.34 -12.65 1.24
CA ARG A 127 5.18 -11.87 2.47
C ARG A 127 3.72 -11.45 2.62
N PRO A 128 3.13 -11.51 3.83
CA PRO A 128 1.81 -10.98 4.08
C PRO A 128 1.74 -9.49 3.72
N ILE A 129 0.66 -9.07 3.09
CA ILE A 129 0.47 -7.65 2.75
C ILE A 129 0.28 -6.79 3.99
N GLU A 130 -0.35 -7.33 5.02
CA GLU A 130 -0.48 -6.69 6.31
C GLU A 130 0.51 -7.30 7.31
N SER A 131 1.36 -6.44 7.86
CA SER A 131 2.33 -6.77 8.90
C SER A 131 2.28 -5.68 9.96
N PRO A 132 2.50 -6.00 11.24
CA PRO A 132 2.64 -4.98 12.27
C PRO A 132 3.82 -4.06 11.96
N ALA A 133 3.67 -2.78 12.31
CA ALA A 133 4.77 -1.83 12.20
C ALA A 133 5.92 -2.22 13.15
N PRO A 134 7.19 -1.93 12.80
CA PRO A 134 8.32 -2.17 13.69
C PRO A 134 8.13 -1.51 15.07
N GLY A 135 8.50 -2.22 16.14
CA GLY A 135 8.43 -1.72 17.50
C GLY A 135 9.41 -0.60 17.78
N ILE A 136 9.28 0.06 18.95
CA ILE A 136 10.14 1.19 19.34
C ILE A 136 11.60 0.76 19.47
N ILE A 137 11.86 -0.43 20.02
CA ILE A 137 13.21 -0.97 20.23
C ILE A 137 13.90 -1.34 18.90
N GLU A 138 13.11 -1.75 17.91
CA GLU A 138 13.58 -2.16 16.59
C GLU A 138 14.01 -0.97 15.72
N ARG A 139 13.52 0.22 16.06
CA ARG A 139 13.80 1.46 15.30
C ARG A 139 15.07 2.13 15.75
N LYS A 140 15.76 2.73 14.80
CA LYS A 140 16.86 3.66 15.01
C LYS A 140 16.46 5.07 14.57
N GLY A 141 16.98 6.09 15.22
CA GLY A 141 16.79 7.48 14.82
C GLY A 141 17.28 7.74 13.39
N VAL A 142 16.51 8.52 12.63
CA VAL A 142 16.85 8.91 11.27
C VAL A 142 18.04 9.87 11.30
N SER A 143 19.13 9.53 10.62
CA SER A 143 20.39 10.29 10.62
C SER A 143 21.10 10.32 9.27
N VAL A 144 20.62 9.56 8.27
CA VAL A 144 21.20 9.51 6.93
C VAL A 144 20.24 10.17 5.95
N PRO A 145 20.68 11.19 5.19
CA PRO A 145 19.80 11.85 4.24
C PRO A 145 19.50 10.97 3.03
N LEU A 146 18.26 11.06 2.55
CA LEU A 146 17.84 10.60 1.24
C LEU A 146 17.96 11.79 0.28
N GLN A 147 18.90 11.75 -0.62
CA GLN A 147 19.06 12.82 -1.62
C GLN A 147 18.02 12.69 -2.70
N THR A 148 17.09 13.63 -2.78
CA THR A 148 16.07 13.65 -3.84
C THR A 148 16.65 14.14 -5.18
N GLY A 149 17.77 14.88 -5.14
CA GLY A 149 18.36 15.54 -6.30
C GLY A 149 17.65 16.83 -6.70
N ILE A 150 16.65 17.24 -5.94
CA ILE A 150 15.90 18.47 -6.14
C ILE A 150 16.39 19.50 -5.13
N LYS A 151 17.11 20.52 -5.62
CA LYS A 151 17.78 21.51 -4.76
C LYS A 151 16.87 22.17 -3.73
N ALA A 152 15.64 22.50 -4.12
CA ALA A 152 14.67 23.13 -3.24
C ALA A 152 14.32 22.21 -2.05
N ILE A 153 14.18 20.90 -2.29
CA ILE A 153 13.85 19.94 -1.23
C ILE A 153 15.08 19.63 -0.39
N ASP A 154 16.18 19.22 -1.00
CA ASP A 154 17.40 18.81 -0.30
C ASP A 154 17.98 19.91 0.58
N SER A 155 17.76 21.21 0.22
CA SER A 155 18.26 22.35 0.99
C SER A 155 17.31 22.86 2.08
N MET A 156 15.99 22.83 1.84
CA MET A 156 14.99 23.41 2.75
C MET A 156 14.27 22.36 3.60
N ILE A 157 13.98 21.20 3.01
CA ILE A 157 13.17 20.13 3.60
C ILE A 157 13.89 18.78 3.41
N PRO A 158 15.08 18.60 4.03
CA PRO A 158 15.85 17.38 3.81
C PRO A 158 15.11 16.15 4.33
N ILE A 159 14.99 15.13 3.48
CA ILE A 159 14.36 13.85 3.82
C ILE A 159 15.42 12.89 4.34
N GLY A 160 15.12 12.16 5.40
CA GLY A 160 15.98 11.12 5.94
C GLY A 160 15.56 9.72 5.52
N ARG A 161 16.51 8.80 5.41
CA ARG A 161 16.23 7.38 5.15
C ARG A 161 15.47 6.76 6.32
N GLY A 162 14.25 6.28 6.06
CA GLY A 162 13.32 5.78 7.07
C GLY A 162 12.27 6.79 7.53
N GLN A 163 12.22 7.98 6.91
CA GLN A 163 11.25 9.03 7.20
C GLN A 163 10.00 8.89 6.33
N ARG A 164 8.88 9.46 6.81
CA ARG A 164 7.62 9.61 6.08
C ARG A 164 7.45 11.06 5.70
N GLU A 165 7.63 11.38 4.43
CA GLU A 165 7.53 12.76 3.95
C GLU A 165 6.34 12.88 2.98
N LEU A 166 5.34 13.66 3.35
CA LEU A 166 4.14 13.86 2.56
C LEU A 166 4.37 14.85 1.42
N ILE A 167 3.95 14.49 0.21
CA ILE A 167 3.85 15.42 -0.92
C ILE A 167 2.37 15.78 -1.09
N ILE A 168 2.03 17.04 -0.86
CA ILE A 168 0.65 17.52 -0.85
C ILE A 168 0.47 18.72 -1.76
N GLY A 169 -0.65 18.79 -2.46
CA GLY A 169 -1.01 19.91 -3.35
C GLY A 169 -2.15 19.58 -4.29
N ASP A 170 -2.61 20.56 -5.03
CA ASP A 170 -3.73 20.41 -5.97
C ASP A 170 -3.35 19.57 -7.19
N ARG A 171 -4.34 19.27 -8.02
CA ARG A 171 -4.11 18.55 -9.28
C ARG A 171 -3.13 19.28 -10.17
N GLN A 172 -2.25 18.52 -10.85
CA GLN A 172 -1.29 19.03 -11.83
C GLN A 172 -0.26 20.02 -11.30
N THR A 173 -0.02 20.08 -9.98
CA THR A 173 1.04 20.92 -9.37
C THR A 173 2.45 20.29 -9.41
N GLY A 174 2.58 19.10 -10.03
CA GLY A 174 3.88 18.43 -10.19
C GLY A 174 4.22 17.42 -9.09
N LYS A 175 3.25 16.95 -8.29
CA LYS A 175 3.47 15.92 -7.24
C LYS A 175 4.12 14.65 -7.76
N THR A 176 3.52 14.05 -8.78
CA THR A 176 4.02 12.83 -9.43
C THR A 176 5.39 13.06 -10.05
N THR A 177 5.61 14.20 -10.73
CA THR A 177 6.90 14.56 -11.33
C THR A 177 8.00 14.60 -10.27
N LEU A 178 7.74 15.24 -9.13
CA LEU A 178 8.68 15.31 -8.02
C LEU A 178 9.05 13.92 -7.47
N ALA A 179 8.06 13.04 -7.32
CA ALA A 179 8.28 11.67 -6.88
C ALA A 179 9.09 10.85 -7.90
N VAL A 180 8.77 10.97 -9.19
CA VAL A 180 9.48 10.29 -10.29
C VAL A 180 10.92 10.78 -10.41
N ASP A 181 11.15 12.08 -10.35
CA ASP A 181 12.50 12.66 -10.38
C ASP A 181 13.32 12.18 -9.16
N THR A 182 12.69 12.07 -7.99
CA THR A 182 13.33 11.50 -6.80
C THR A 182 13.76 10.05 -7.03
N ILE A 183 12.92 9.22 -7.68
CA ILE A 183 13.27 7.84 -8.05
C ILE A 183 14.44 7.83 -9.03
N ILE A 184 14.38 8.61 -10.11
CA ILE A 184 15.44 8.70 -11.13
C ILE A 184 16.77 9.09 -10.50
N ASN A 185 16.75 10.00 -9.55
CA ASN A 185 17.93 10.50 -8.86
C ASN A 185 18.50 9.51 -7.81
N GLN A 186 17.87 8.34 -7.56
CA GLN A 186 18.46 7.28 -6.73
C GLN A 186 19.49 6.43 -7.48
N ARG A 187 19.70 6.64 -8.77
CA ARG A 187 20.67 5.89 -9.55
C ARG A 187 22.07 5.92 -8.90
N GLY A 188 22.63 4.73 -8.63
CA GLY A 188 23.95 4.57 -8.01
C GLY A 188 24.03 4.91 -6.51
N LYS A 189 22.89 5.00 -5.81
CA LYS A 189 22.85 5.30 -4.38
C LYS A 189 22.43 4.09 -3.51
N ASP A 190 22.39 2.90 -4.09
CA ASP A 190 21.99 1.63 -3.42
C ASP A 190 20.61 1.72 -2.73
N VAL A 191 19.67 2.41 -3.36
CA VAL A 191 18.28 2.53 -2.90
C VAL A 191 17.38 1.79 -3.87
N ILE A 192 16.59 0.84 -3.36
CA ILE A 192 15.54 0.17 -4.13
C ILE A 192 14.30 1.03 -4.09
N CYS A 193 13.73 1.31 -5.26
CA CYS A 193 12.53 2.14 -5.37
C CYS A 193 11.29 1.29 -5.62
N ILE A 194 10.18 1.67 -5.03
CA ILE A 194 8.88 1.06 -5.29
C ILE A 194 7.89 2.19 -5.58
N TYR A 195 7.28 2.15 -6.75
CA TYR A 195 6.25 3.10 -7.11
C TYR A 195 4.89 2.40 -7.11
N VAL A 196 3.97 2.87 -6.29
CA VAL A 196 2.63 2.32 -6.18
C VAL A 196 1.64 3.30 -6.81
N ALA A 197 1.13 2.94 -7.98
CA ALA A 197 0.08 3.68 -8.68
C ALA A 197 -1.29 3.23 -8.17
N ILE A 198 -2.06 4.15 -7.59
CA ILE A 198 -3.37 3.86 -6.99
C ILE A 198 -4.46 4.66 -7.72
N GLY A 199 -5.38 3.96 -8.38
CA GLY A 199 -6.50 4.59 -9.09
C GLY A 199 -6.08 5.56 -10.20
N GLN A 200 -4.89 5.39 -10.77
CA GLN A 200 -4.39 6.17 -11.88
C GLN A 200 -4.93 5.66 -13.22
N LYS A 201 -4.92 6.50 -14.25
CA LYS A 201 -5.25 6.07 -15.61
C LYS A 201 -4.15 5.16 -16.15
N ASN A 202 -4.52 4.11 -16.89
CA ASN A 202 -3.56 3.21 -17.54
C ASN A 202 -2.53 3.99 -18.40
N SER A 203 -2.97 4.98 -19.17
CA SER A 203 -2.08 5.81 -19.98
C SER A 203 -1.01 6.56 -19.16
N THR A 204 -1.36 7.02 -17.96
CA THR A 204 -0.42 7.69 -17.06
C THR A 204 0.62 6.71 -16.52
N VAL A 205 0.20 5.50 -16.16
CA VAL A 205 1.12 4.44 -15.68
C VAL A 205 2.07 4.02 -16.79
N VAL A 206 1.60 3.86 -18.03
CA VAL A 206 2.45 3.52 -19.19
C VAL A 206 3.48 4.61 -19.42
N GLN A 207 3.09 5.89 -19.48
CA GLN A 207 4.02 7.00 -19.64
C GLN A 207 5.08 7.06 -18.54
N LEU A 208 4.68 6.79 -17.29
CA LEU A 208 5.59 6.74 -16.15
C LEU A 208 6.61 5.60 -16.32
N VAL A 209 6.17 4.40 -16.67
CA VAL A 209 7.05 3.25 -16.90
C VAL A 209 8.03 3.53 -18.05
N GLU A 210 7.56 4.15 -19.14
CA GLU A 210 8.42 4.59 -20.24
C GLU A 210 9.47 5.62 -19.77
N GLN A 211 9.07 6.62 -18.98
CA GLN A 211 9.98 7.62 -18.43
C GLN A 211 11.05 6.98 -17.53
N LEU A 212 10.67 6.08 -16.62
CA LEU A 212 11.60 5.34 -15.77
C LEU A 212 12.54 4.44 -16.58
N THR A 213 12.02 3.81 -17.63
CA THR A 213 12.82 2.96 -18.55
C THR A 213 13.85 3.77 -19.31
N HIS A 214 13.46 4.90 -19.90
CA HIS A 214 14.38 5.79 -20.61
C HIS A 214 15.47 6.37 -19.70
N ALA A 215 15.14 6.64 -18.45
CA ALA A 215 16.11 7.10 -17.45
C ALA A 215 17.00 5.97 -16.89
N GLY A 216 16.74 4.69 -17.24
CA GLY A 216 17.43 3.52 -16.68
C GLY A 216 17.12 3.30 -15.20
N ALA A 217 15.99 3.83 -14.70
CA ALA A 217 15.59 3.70 -13.33
C ALA A 217 14.86 2.38 -13.04
N MET A 218 14.39 1.67 -14.05
CA MET A 218 13.77 0.35 -13.88
C MET A 218 14.73 -0.69 -13.32
N ASP A 219 16.04 -0.53 -13.48
CA ASP A 219 17.06 -1.47 -12.97
C ASP A 219 17.04 -1.62 -11.43
N TYR A 220 16.44 -0.66 -10.72
CA TYR A 220 16.30 -0.65 -9.26
C TYR A 220 14.89 -0.30 -8.78
N THR A 221 13.91 -0.35 -9.69
CA THR A 221 12.52 0.06 -9.37
C THR A 221 11.54 -1.07 -9.62
N ILE A 222 10.58 -1.22 -8.70
CA ILE A 222 9.39 -2.06 -8.83
C ILE A 222 8.18 -1.13 -9.01
N VAL A 223 7.31 -1.41 -9.97
CA VAL A 223 6.06 -0.66 -10.16
C VAL A 223 4.89 -1.55 -9.81
N VAL A 224 4.11 -1.15 -8.81
CA VAL A 224 2.85 -1.80 -8.43
C VAL A 224 1.70 -0.96 -8.97
N SER A 225 0.87 -1.53 -9.80
CA SER A 225 -0.23 -0.80 -10.46
C SER A 225 -1.58 -1.35 -10.04
N ALA A 226 -2.44 -0.46 -9.53
CA ALA A 226 -3.87 -0.68 -9.36
C ALA A 226 -4.59 0.49 -10.00
N THR A 227 -4.98 0.31 -11.26
CA THR A 227 -5.51 1.39 -12.10
C THR A 227 -6.95 1.73 -11.78
N ALA A 228 -7.43 2.86 -12.30
CA ALA A 228 -8.81 3.32 -12.11
C ALA A 228 -9.87 2.40 -12.74
N SER A 229 -9.47 1.52 -13.65
CA SER A 229 -10.35 0.50 -14.26
C SER A 229 -10.48 -0.77 -13.43
N GLU A 230 -9.63 -0.95 -12.42
CA GLU A 230 -9.70 -2.09 -11.54
C GLU A 230 -10.69 -1.87 -10.40
N LEU A 231 -11.20 -2.96 -9.84
CA LEU A 231 -12.12 -2.93 -8.72
C LEU A 231 -11.50 -2.25 -7.48
N ALA A 232 -12.33 -1.64 -6.66
CA ALA A 232 -11.91 -0.96 -5.43
C ALA A 232 -11.03 -1.83 -4.49
N PRO A 233 -11.27 -3.15 -4.36
CA PRO A 233 -10.40 -4.04 -3.60
C PRO A 233 -8.93 -4.00 -4.02
N MET A 234 -8.66 -4.02 -5.32
CA MET A 234 -7.28 -4.00 -5.84
C MET A 234 -6.59 -2.68 -5.51
N GLN A 235 -7.31 -1.55 -5.62
CA GLN A 235 -6.80 -0.24 -5.22
C GLN A 235 -6.56 -0.13 -3.71
N TYR A 236 -7.36 -0.85 -2.90
CA TYR A 236 -7.21 -0.91 -1.45
C TYR A 236 -5.95 -1.66 -1.03
N ILE A 237 -5.67 -2.83 -1.61
CA ILE A 237 -4.52 -3.65 -1.20
C ILE A 237 -3.18 -3.18 -1.79
N ALA A 238 -3.17 -2.47 -2.92
CA ALA A 238 -1.96 -2.07 -3.65
C ALA A 238 -0.89 -1.39 -2.77
N PRO A 239 -1.19 -0.38 -1.92
CA PRO A 239 -0.17 0.26 -1.09
C PRO A 239 0.42 -0.69 -0.04
N TYR A 240 -0.38 -1.61 0.51
CA TYR A 240 0.10 -2.62 1.44
C TYR A 240 1.01 -3.64 0.75
N SER A 241 0.68 -4.01 -0.48
CA SER A 241 1.50 -4.90 -1.32
C SER A 241 2.86 -4.28 -1.61
N GLY A 242 2.88 -3.02 -2.05
CA GLY A 242 4.13 -2.28 -2.28
C GLY A 242 4.96 -2.13 -1.00
N CYS A 243 4.30 -1.86 0.14
CA CYS A 243 4.97 -1.81 1.44
C CYS A 243 5.60 -3.16 1.82
N ALA A 244 4.86 -4.26 1.67
CA ALA A 244 5.35 -5.61 1.97
C ALA A 244 6.57 -6.00 1.12
N MET A 245 6.57 -5.62 -0.17
CA MET A 245 7.73 -5.79 -1.04
C MET A 245 8.92 -4.97 -0.55
N GLY A 246 8.71 -3.74 -0.09
CA GLY A 246 9.75 -2.88 0.48
C GLY A 246 10.33 -3.41 1.79
N GLU A 247 9.50 -3.91 2.67
CA GLU A 247 9.93 -4.51 3.94
C GLU A 247 10.81 -5.74 3.75
N TYR A 248 10.62 -6.49 2.66
CA TYR A 248 11.50 -7.61 2.35
C TYR A 248 12.95 -7.16 2.19
N PHE A 249 13.17 -6.09 1.44
CA PHE A 249 14.51 -5.54 1.23
C PHE A 249 15.04 -4.82 2.48
N MET A 250 14.18 -4.10 3.21
CA MET A 250 14.53 -3.48 4.49
C MET A 250 15.05 -4.49 5.50
N ALA A 251 14.40 -5.66 5.59
CA ALA A 251 14.84 -6.76 6.47
C ALA A 251 16.20 -7.35 6.07
N GLN A 252 16.64 -7.17 4.81
CA GLN A 252 17.96 -7.56 4.33
C GLN A 252 19.04 -6.48 4.53
N GLY A 253 18.71 -5.39 5.21
CA GLY A 253 19.62 -4.29 5.44
C GLY A 253 19.75 -3.29 4.29
N LYS A 254 18.88 -3.39 3.26
CA LYS A 254 18.86 -2.45 2.12
C LYS A 254 18.01 -1.23 2.44
N ASP A 255 18.33 -0.11 1.80
CA ASP A 255 17.52 1.11 1.87
C ASP A 255 16.46 1.08 0.76
N VAL A 256 15.22 1.40 1.14
CA VAL A 256 14.07 1.36 0.24
C VAL A 256 13.35 2.70 0.24
N LEU A 257 12.93 3.14 -0.93
CA LEU A 257 12.05 4.29 -1.14
C LEU A 257 10.72 3.80 -1.71
N VAL A 258 9.61 4.06 -1.02
CA VAL A 258 8.27 3.74 -1.51
C VAL A 258 7.48 5.01 -1.75
N VAL A 259 6.94 5.15 -2.96
CA VAL A 259 6.05 6.25 -3.35
C VAL A 259 4.63 5.71 -3.45
N TYR A 260 3.66 6.37 -2.80
CA TYR A 260 2.23 6.05 -2.89
C TYR A 260 1.49 7.15 -3.65
N ASP A 261 1.17 6.93 -4.90
CA ASP A 261 0.51 7.91 -5.77
C ASP A 261 -0.89 7.44 -6.23
N ASP A 262 -2.00 7.84 -5.58
CA ASP A 262 -2.09 8.70 -4.40
C ASP A 262 -2.95 8.05 -3.29
N LEU A 263 -2.71 8.44 -2.05
CA LEU A 263 -3.47 7.95 -0.90
C LEU A 263 -4.88 8.56 -0.81
N SER A 264 -5.18 9.65 -1.51
CA SER A 264 -6.54 10.19 -1.60
C SER A 264 -7.46 9.19 -2.28
N LYS A 265 -7.02 8.59 -3.40
CA LYS A 265 -7.77 7.54 -4.11
C LYS A 265 -7.83 6.24 -3.32
N HIS A 266 -6.77 5.90 -2.59
CA HIS A 266 -6.78 4.78 -1.65
C HIS A 266 -7.91 4.92 -0.61
N ALA A 267 -8.05 6.11 -0.01
CA ALA A 267 -9.13 6.39 0.92
C ALA A 267 -10.52 6.30 0.26
N VAL A 268 -10.66 6.78 -0.99
CA VAL A 268 -11.93 6.66 -1.75
C VAL A 268 -12.28 5.20 -2.02
N ALA A 269 -11.31 4.36 -2.41
CA ALA A 269 -11.53 2.93 -2.60
C ALA A 269 -11.96 2.25 -1.28
N TYR A 270 -11.31 2.58 -0.16
CA TYR A 270 -11.70 2.06 1.15
C TYR A 270 -13.09 2.50 1.59
N ARG A 271 -13.47 3.77 1.30
CA ARG A 271 -14.83 4.27 1.54
C ARG A 271 -15.85 3.47 0.73
N ALA A 272 -15.60 3.23 -0.56
CA ALA A 272 -16.49 2.44 -1.40
C ALA A 272 -16.69 1.02 -0.82
N LEU A 273 -15.61 0.32 -0.49
CA LEU A 273 -15.67 -1.00 0.15
C LEU A 273 -16.44 -0.97 1.47
N SER A 274 -16.18 0.01 2.33
CA SER A 274 -16.84 0.11 3.64
C SER A 274 -18.34 0.34 3.53
N LEU A 275 -18.78 1.13 2.55
CA LEU A 275 -20.20 1.36 2.29
C LEU A 275 -20.88 0.10 1.73
N LEU A 276 -20.20 -0.64 0.85
CA LEU A 276 -20.72 -1.90 0.29
C LEU A 276 -20.91 -2.97 1.37
N ILE A 277 -19.96 -3.10 2.31
CA ILE A 277 -20.12 -4.01 3.47
C ILE A 277 -20.98 -3.40 4.60
N ARG A 278 -21.67 -2.26 4.33
CA ARG A 278 -22.60 -1.59 5.24
C ARG A 278 -22.00 -1.13 6.58
N ARG A 279 -20.72 -0.80 6.61
CA ARG A 279 -20.14 -0.12 7.78
C ARG A 279 -20.75 1.28 7.94
N PRO A 280 -21.04 1.72 9.16
CA PRO A 280 -21.65 3.04 9.38
C PRO A 280 -20.72 4.16 8.89
N PRO A 281 -21.19 5.07 8.03
CA PRO A 281 -20.39 6.18 7.53
C PRO A 281 -20.21 7.27 8.59
N GLY A 282 -19.01 7.85 8.64
CA GLY A 282 -18.68 9.04 9.42
C GLY A 282 -18.59 10.30 8.56
N ARG A 283 -17.65 11.20 8.90
CA ARG A 283 -17.40 12.45 8.17
C ARG A 283 -17.06 12.16 6.69
N GLU A 284 -17.69 12.89 5.76
CA GLU A 284 -17.54 12.74 4.31
C GLU A 284 -17.80 11.30 3.81
N ALA A 285 -18.66 10.57 4.52
CA ALA A 285 -18.98 9.16 4.28
C ALA A 285 -17.79 8.18 4.42
N TYR A 286 -16.66 8.61 4.98
CA TYR A 286 -15.58 7.69 5.33
C TYR A 286 -15.93 6.88 6.59
N PRO A 287 -15.46 5.63 6.69
CA PRO A 287 -15.62 4.86 7.92
C PRO A 287 -14.76 5.46 9.05
N GLY A 288 -15.13 5.18 10.29
CA GLY A 288 -14.46 5.76 11.47
C GLY A 288 -12.98 5.38 11.62
N ASP A 289 -12.55 4.30 10.96
CA ASP A 289 -11.19 3.75 11.01
C ASP A 289 -10.28 4.23 9.86
N VAL A 290 -10.68 5.24 9.07
CA VAL A 290 -9.87 5.73 7.94
C VAL A 290 -8.51 6.31 8.39
N PHE A 291 -8.42 6.85 9.62
CA PHE A 291 -7.13 7.23 10.19
C PHE A 291 -6.21 6.01 10.33
N TYR A 292 -6.75 4.92 10.88
CA TYR A 292 -6.01 3.67 11.06
C TYR A 292 -5.59 3.04 9.73
N LEU A 293 -6.39 3.21 8.66
CA LEU A 293 -6.04 2.79 7.31
C LEU A 293 -4.65 3.31 6.88
N HIS A 294 -4.42 4.61 7.01
CA HIS A 294 -3.15 5.21 6.61
C HIS A 294 -2.06 5.06 7.67
N SER A 295 -2.39 5.10 8.97
CA SER A 295 -1.39 5.00 10.03
C SER A 295 -0.74 3.62 10.06
N ARG A 296 -1.51 2.52 9.93
CA ARG A 296 -0.95 1.16 9.88
C ARG A 296 -0.08 0.90 8.65
N LEU A 297 -0.29 1.64 7.55
CA LEU A 297 0.56 1.60 6.36
C LEU A 297 1.85 2.40 6.57
N LEU A 298 1.71 3.68 6.95
CA LEU A 298 2.82 4.62 7.01
C LEU A 298 3.74 4.38 8.22
N GLU A 299 3.22 3.85 9.32
CA GLU A 299 4.04 3.47 10.48
C GLU A 299 5.00 2.30 10.21
N ARG A 300 4.79 1.55 9.13
CA ARG A 300 5.73 0.52 8.67
C ARG A 300 7.02 1.11 8.08
N ALA A 301 6.97 2.37 7.64
CA ALA A 301 8.17 3.10 7.23
C ALA A 301 9.01 3.46 8.46
N ALA A 302 10.25 2.97 8.48
CA ALA A 302 11.16 3.13 9.59
C ALA A 302 12.61 2.93 9.15
N ARG A 303 13.54 3.35 10.00
CA ARG A 303 14.93 2.91 9.95
C ARG A 303 15.15 1.87 11.03
N MET A 304 15.64 0.70 10.64
CA MET A 304 15.88 -0.40 11.57
C MET A 304 17.20 -0.24 12.32
N ALA A 305 17.22 -0.70 13.56
CA ALA A 305 18.46 -0.79 14.31
C ALA A 305 19.36 -1.89 13.72
N PRO A 306 20.70 -1.81 13.87
CA PRO A 306 21.63 -2.78 13.28
C PRO A 306 21.35 -4.22 13.66
N GLU A 307 20.87 -4.45 14.89
CA GLU A 307 20.51 -5.77 15.42
C GLU A 307 19.29 -6.38 14.67
N TYR A 308 18.50 -5.54 14.01
CA TYR A 308 17.30 -5.91 13.23
C TYR A 308 17.49 -5.72 11.72
N GLY A 309 18.74 -5.80 11.24
CA GLY A 309 19.09 -5.73 9.83
C GLY A 309 19.62 -4.38 9.35
N GLY A 310 19.36 -3.26 10.05
CA GLY A 310 19.94 -1.95 9.77
C GLY A 310 19.42 -1.23 8.52
N GLY A 311 18.50 -1.83 7.75
CA GLY A 311 17.90 -1.25 6.57
C GLY A 311 16.91 -0.12 6.87
N SER A 312 16.42 0.54 5.84
CA SER A 312 15.41 1.59 5.97
C SER A 312 14.31 1.49 4.92
N LEU A 313 13.10 1.90 5.27
CA LEU A 313 11.98 2.09 4.37
C LEU A 313 11.51 3.54 4.50
N THR A 314 11.75 4.33 3.46
CA THR A 314 11.33 5.74 3.38
C THR A 314 10.03 5.80 2.60
N ALA A 315 9.01 6.48 3.12
CA ALA A 315 7.72 6.62 2.48
C ALA A 315 7.50 8.04 1.96
N LEU A 316 7.11 8.15 0.69
CA LEU A 316 6.63 9.38 0.05
C LEU A 316 5.16 9.21 -0.33
N PRO A 317 4.22 9.38 0.62
CA PRO A 317 2.81 9.45 0.29
C PRO A 317 2.50 10.73 -0.47
N ILE A 318 1.59 10.61 -1.45
CA ILE A 318 1.05 11.75 -2.20
C ILE A 318 -0.41 11.92 -1.81
N ILE A 319 -0.80 13.16 -1.52
CA ILE A 319 -2.18 13.56 -1.26
C ILE A 319 -2.58 14.66 -2.24
N GLU A 320 -3.77 14.51 -2.80
CA GLU A 320 -4.39 15.52 -3.66
C GLU A 320 -5.34 16.39 -2.84
N THR A 321 -5.13 17.71 -2.91
CA THR A 321 -6.03 18.71 -2.33
C THR A 321 -6.96 19.28 -3.39
N GLN A 322 -8.00 19.96 -2.96
CA GLN A 322 -8.89 20.76 -3.79
C GLN A 322 -8.83 22.21 -3.35
N ALA A 323 -8.47 23.10 -4.27
CA ALA A 323 -8.32 24.54 -3.99
C ALA A 323 -7.38 24.85 -2.80
N GLY A 324 -6.33 24.07 -2.63
CA GLY A 324 -5.36 24.27 -1.53
C GLY A 324 -5.88 23.91 -0.13
N ASP A 325 -7.07 23.28 -0.01
CA ASP A 325 -7.65 22.96 1.29
C ASP A 325 -6.93 21.78 1.95
N VAL A 326 -6.02 22.10 2.87
CA VAL A 326 -5.31 21.13 3.72
C VAL A 326 -6.10 20.75 4.96
N SER A 327 -7.24 21.41 5.24
CA SER A 327 -8.10 21.15 6.40
C SER A 327 -9.15 20.05 6.14
N ALA A 328 -9.24 19.56 4.91
CA ALA A 328 -10.09 18.43 4.54
C ALA A 328 -9.70 17.17 5.33
N TYR A 329 -10.63 16.20 5.43
CA TYR A 329 -10.51 15.09 6.37
C TYR A 329 -9.29 14.19 6.10
N ILE A 330 -9.08 13.79 4.85
CA ILE A 330 -7.94 12.91 4.50
C ILE A 330 -6.59 13.64 4.59
N PRO A 331 -6.40 14.85 4.04
CA PRO A 331 -5.17 15.63 4.23
C PRO A 331 -4.77 15.78 5.70
N THR A 332 -5.69 16.19 6.56
CA THR A 332 -5.44 16.39 7.99
C THR A 332 -4.96 15.12 8.69
N ASN A 333 -5.58 13.97 8.35
CA ASN A 333 -5.18 12.68 8.89
C ASN A 333 -3.75 12.31 8.48
N VAL A 334 -3.41 12.43 7.20
CA VAL A 334 -2.09 12.04 6.70
C VAL A 334 -1.00 13.00 7.18
N ILE A 335 -1.27 14.30 7.25
CA ILE A 335 -0.35 15.30 7.85
C ILE A 335 0.02 14.92 9.28
N SER A 336 -0.94 14.41 10.07
CA SER A 336 -0.67 14.02 11.47
C SER A 336 0.12 12.73 11.62
N ILE A 337 0.12 11.86 10.59
CA ILE A 337 0.85 10.57 10.59
C ILE A 337 2.28 10.74 10.10
N THR A 338 2.52 11.69 9.19
CA THR A 338 3.83 11.91 8.55
C THR A 338 4.74 12.78 9.39
N ASP A 339 6.05 12.63 9.19
CA ASP A 339 7.09 13.33 9.94
C ASP A 339 7.33 14.76 9.39
N GLY A 340 6.99 14.99 8.12
CA GLY A 340 7.10 16.26 7.44
C GLY A 340 6.22 16.31 6.19
N GLN A 341 6.15 17.49 5.56
CA GLN A 341 5.35 17.71 4.36
C GLN A 341 5.99 18.67 3.37
N ILE A 342 5.89 18.33 2.10
CA ILE A 342 6.25 19.16 0.96
C ILE A 342 4.94 19.69 0.36
N PHE A 343 4.65 20.95 0.58
CA PHE A 343 3.44 21.59 0.06
C PHE A 343 3.71 22.24 -1.30
N LEU A 344 2.94 21.86 -2.31
CA LEU A 344 3.01 22.42 -3.66
C LEU A 344 1.85 23.39 -3.88
N GLU A 345 2.20 24.67 -4.07
CA GLU A 345 1.23 25.76 -4.28
C GLU A 345 0.88 25.94 -5.75
N THR A 346 -0.41 26.06 -6.03
CA THR A 346 -0.94 26.30 -7.37
C THR A 346 -0.52 27.65 -7.94
N GLU A 347 -0.46 28.69 -7.09
CA GLU A 347 -0.05 30.04 -7.51
C GLU A 347 1.42 30.07 -7.95
N LEU A 348 2.32 29.41 -7.23
CA LEU A 348 3.72 29.28 -7.61
C LEU A 348 3.86 28.51 -8.94
N PHE A 349 3.10 27.43 -9.11
CA PHE A 349 3.10 26.64 -10.34
C PHE A 349 2.66 27.49 -11.55
N HIS A 350 1.58 28.26 -11.43
CA HIS A 350 1.07 29.12 -12.51
C HIS A 350 2.00 30.30 -12.80
N SER A 351 2.76 30.77 -11.81
CA SER A 351 3.79 31.80 -12.02
C SER A 351 5.08 31.28 -12.66
N GLY A 352 5.15 29.96 -12.95
CA GLY A 352 6.30 29.33 -13.60
C GLY A 352 7.44 28.95 -12.66
N VAL A 353 7.23 29.02 -11.34
CA VAL A 353 8.21 28.56 -10.34
C VAL A 353 8.15 27.03 -10.24
N MET A 354 9.21 26.34 -10.62
CA MET A 354 9.28 24.87 -10.60
C MET A 354 10.54 24.39 -9.89
N PRO A 355 10.43 23.45 -8.92
CA PRO A 355 9.20 22.94 -8.33
C PRO A 355 8.43 24.02 -7.52
N ALA A 356 7.11 23.94 -7.53
CA ALA A 356 6.21 24.90 -6.87
C ALA A 356 6.14 24.69 -5.33
N VAL A 357 7.29 24.47 -4.70
CA VAL A 357 7.41 24.15 -3.27
C VAL A 357 7.24 25.42 -2.45
N SER A 358 6.28 25.41 -1.52
CA SER A 358 6.07 26.48 -0.57
C SER A 358 7.07 26.41 0.58
N ALA A 359 7.85 27.48 0.75
CA ALA A 359 8.76 27.60 1.89
C ALA A 359 8.03 27.91 3.22
N TRP A 360 6.79 28.40 3.17
CA TRP A 360 6.04 28.84 4.36
C TRP A 360 5.44 27.72 5.20
N VAL A 361 5.16 26.57 4.61
CA VAL A 361 4.50 25.43 5.28
C VAL A 361 5.52 24.41 5.82
N ALA A 362 6.75 24.48 5.37
CA ALA A 362 7.83 23.55 5.74
C ALA A 362 8.25 23.64 7.23
N ASP A 363 7.83 24.68 7.96
CA ASP A 363 8.50 25.12 9.20
C ASP A 363 7.99 24.50 10.50
N ARG A 364 7.00 23.62 10.54
CA ARG A 364 6.42 23.20 11.83
C ARG A 364 6.83 21.83 12.36
N THR A 365 7.37 20.95 11.54
CA THR A 365 7.70 19.57 11.96
C THR A 365 9.18 19.20 11.82
N ALA A 366 9.96 19.94 11.07
CA ALA A 366 11.41 19.74 10.89
C ALA A 366 12.25 19.89 12.18
N CYS A 367 11.63 20.24 13.31
CA CYS A 367 12.33 20.47 14.57
C CYS A 367 12.92 19.19 15.20
N ASN A 368 12.43 17.99 14.82
CA ASN A 368 13.02 16.72 15.25
C ASN A 368 14.18 16.25 14.34
N ALA A 369 14.32 16.86 13.15
CA ALA A 369 15.41 16.57 12.21
C ALA A 369 16.68 17.41 12.46
N ARG A 370 16.88 18.01 13.64
CA ARG A 370 18.12 18.74 13.95
C ARG A 370 19.39 17.93 13.77
N SER A 371 19.31 16.59 13.90
CA SER A 371 20.44 15.70 13.61
C SER A 371 20.70 15.55 12.10
N THR A 372 19.65 15.55 11.27
CA THR A 372 19.75 15.48 9.80
C THR A 372 20.18 16.81 9.19
N ALA A 373 19.74 17.95 9.74
CA ALA A 373 20.19 19.27 9.31
C ALA A 373 21.70 19.50 9.54
N SER A 374 22.28 18.90 10.58
CA SER A 374 23.73 18.91 10.80
C SER A 374 24.48 18.11 9.74
N ALA A 375 23.94 16.94 9.34
CA ALA A 375 24.51 16.10 8.28
C ALA A 375 24.36 16.74 6.89
N CYS A 376 23.24 17.42 6.64
CA CYS A 376 23.03 18.17 5.39
C CYS A 376 23.91 19.41 5.26
N ARG A 377 24.21 20.13 6.36
CA ARG A 377 25.21 21.23 6.34
C ARG A 377 26.60 20.72 5.93
N ALA A 378 26.98 19.53 6.38
CA ALA A 378 28.24 18.91 5.97
C ALA A 378 28.28 18.55 4.48
N LEU A 379 27.13 18.16 3.90
CA LEU A 379 27.00 17.86 2.48
C LEU A 379 26.97 19.10 1.59
N VAL A 380 26.35 20.19 2.04
CA VAL A 380 26.36 21.49 1.32
C VAL A 380 27.75 22.09 1.30
N SER A 381 28.52 21.93 2.37
CA SER A 381 29.90 22.41 2.41
C SER A 381 30.90 21.59 1.57
N SER A 382 30.56 20.39 1.20
CA SER A 382 31.38 19.50 0.36
C SER A 382 30.97 19.47 -1.14
N CYS A 383 29.95 20.24 -1.53
CA CYS A 383 29.52 20.33 -2.92
C CYS A 383 30.36 21.41 -3.67
N PRO A 384 31.11 21.04 -4.73
CA PRO A 384 31.98 21.98 -5.44
C PRO A 384 31.25 23.11 -6.19
N CYS A 385 29.94 23.14 -6.17
CA CYS A 385 29.10 24.14 -6.85
C CYS A 385 28.59 25.28 -5.95
N ALA A 386 28.99 25.34 -4.68
CA ALA A 386 28.51 26.34 -3.72
C ALA A 386 29.39 27.61 -3.69
N VAL A 387 29.71 28.14 -4.87
CA VAL A 387 30.27 29.52 -4.94
C VAL A 387 29.18 30.45 -5.44
N TRP A 388 28.52 31.14 -4.53
CA TRP A 388 27.69 32.29 -4.86
C TRP A 388 28.61 33.53 -4.91
N PRO A 389 28.63 34.29 -6.00
CA PRO A 389 29.19 35.63 -5.92
C PRO A 389 28.21 36.50 -5.11
N VAL A 390 28.70 37.00 -3.98
CA VAL A 390 28.08 38.09 -3.26
C VAL A 390 28.42 39.35 -4.07
N GLY A 391 27.42 39.94 -4.67
CA GLY A 391 27.44 41.22 -5.32
C GLY A 391 26.13 41.94 -5.03
#